data_2bd7d2c5ceadc75b0f3cb36098fd7585
#
_entry.id   2bd7d2c5ceadc75b0f3cb36098fd7585
#
_cell.length_a   1.000
_cell.length_b   1.000
_cell.length_c   1.000
_cell.angle_alpha   90.00
_cell.angle_beta   90.00
_cell.angle_gamma   90.00
#
_symmetry.space_group_name_H-M   'P 1'
#
loop_
_entity.id
_entity.type
_entity.pdbx_description
1 polymer ?
#
loop_
_entity_poly.entity_id
_entity_poly.type
_entity_poly.pdbx_seq_one_letter_code
_entity_poly.pdbx_strand_id
1 'polypeptide(L)'
;MNRFLKTDIGEIRIFSRDEKKQDDMRHDFQARMPEVADKIKFYIGDVRDLQSVRGAMPGVDYIFHAAALKQVPSCEFFPMEAVRTNVIGTENVLTAAIEEGVESVICLSTDKAAYPINAMGITKAIEEKVAVAKSRMSGKTK
;
A
#
# COMPACT_ATOMS: atom_id res chain seq x y z
N MET A 1 7.48 -10.68 -3.37
CA MET A 1 6.98 -11.51 -2.26
C MET A 1 7.70 -12.85 -2.13
N ASN A 2 7.89 -13.60 -3.22
CA ASN A 2 8.60 -14.89 -3.16
C ASN A 2 9.98 -14.78 -2.50
N ARG A 3 10.69 -13.68 -2.75
CA ARG A 3 11.99 -13.43 -2.16
C ARG A 3 11.95 -13.33 -0.63
N PHE A 4 10.90 -12.69 -0.09
CA PHE A 4 10.72 -12.54 1.35
C PHE A 4 10.34 -13.86 2.03
N LEU A 5 9.59 -14.72 1.33
CA LEU A 5 9.18 -16.01 1.88
C LEU A 5 10.36 -16.96 2.11
N LYS A 6 11.48 -16.71 1.45
CA LYS A 6 12.71 -17.52 1.62
C LYS A 6 13.58 -17.04 2.79
N THR A 7 13.19 -15.94 3.45
CA THR A 7 13.89 -15.41 4.61
C THR A 7 13.23 -15.90 5.90
N ASP A 8 13.70 -15.41 7.03
CA ASP A 8 13.12 -15.71 8.34
C ASP A 8 11.92 -14.82 8.69
N ILE A 9 11.28 -14.25 7.69
CA ILE A 9 10.09 -13.41 7.89
C ILE A 9 8.97 -14.19 8.58
N GLY A 10 8.34 -13.60 9.57
CA GLY A 10 7.28 -14.26 10.34
C GLY A 10 5.93 -14.27 9.64
N GLU A 11 5.57 -13.16 9.01
CA GLU A 11 4.25 -12.99 8.39
C GLU A 11 4.31 -11.94 7.29
N ILE A 12 3.57 -12.18 6.21
CA ILE A 12 3.33 -11.20 5.15
C ILE A 12 1.82 -10.95 5.09
N ARG A 13 1.41 -9.69 5.20
CA ARG A 13 0.02 -9.28 5.08
C ARG A 13 -0.22 -8.66 3.72
N ILE A 14 -1.19 -9.21 2.99
CA ILE A 14 -1.64 -8.68 1.71
C ILE A 14 -2.94 -7.92 1.97
N PHE A 15 -2.94 -6.62 1.67
CA PHE A 15 -4.09 -5.76 1.86
C PHE A 15 -4.53 -5.20 0.51
N SER A 16 -5.75 -5.48 0.09
CA SER A 16 -6.30 -4.96 -1.16
C SER A 16 -7.82 -5.05 -1.17
N ARG A 17 -8.43 -4.40 -2.15
CA ARG A 17 -9.87 -4.50 -2.39
C ARG A 17 -10.25 -5.72 -3.22
N ASP A 18 -9.29 -6.32 -3.91
CA ASP A 18 -9.55 -7.36 -4.91
C ASP A 18 -9.56 -8.74 -4.27
N GLU A 19 -10.75 -9.16 -3.85
CA GLU A 19 -10.98 -10.46 -3.24
C GLU A 19 -10.59 -11.61 -4.18
N LYS A 20 -10.89 -11.48 -5.46
CA LYS A 20 -10.58 -12.53 -6.43
C LYS A 20 -9.07 -12.72 -6.59
N LYS A 21 -8.33 -11.63 -6.73
CA LYS A 21 -6.86 -11.72 -6.86
C LYS A 21 -6.23 -12.31 -5.60
N GLN A 22 -6.75 -11.96 -4.43
CA GLN A 22 -6.27 -12.53 -3.18
C GLN A 22 -6.55 -14.04 -3.11
N ASP A 23 -7.74 -14.45 -3.53
CA ASP A 23 -8.12 -15.85 -3.53
C ASP A 23 -7.26 -16.67 -4.51
N ASP A 24 -7.06 -16.14 -5.72
CA ASP A 24 -6.19 -16.76 -6.73
C ASP A 24 -4.75 -16.88 -6.20
N MET A 25 -4.24 -15.85 -5.56
CA MET A 25 -2.91 -15.85 -4.96
C MET A 25 -2.79 -16.86 -3.83
N ARG A 26 -3.80 -16.95 -2.98
CA ARG A 26 -3.84 -17.93 -1.89
C ARG A 26 -3.74 -19.35 -2.42
N HIS A 27 -4.54 -19.68 -3.44
CA HIS A 27 -4.53 -20.99 -4.06
C HIS A 27 -3.18 -21.29 -4.72
N ASP A 28 -2.59 -20.31 -5.41
CA ASP A 28 -1.30 -20.45 -6.06
C ASP A 28 -0.18 -20.77 -5.04
N PHE A 29 -0.12 -20.04 -3.93
CA PHE A 29 0.88 -20.29 -2.91
C PHE A 29 0.67 -21.62 -2.18
N GLN A 30 -0.58 -22.02 -1.95
CA GLN A 30 -0.88 -23.32 -1.35
C GLN A 30 -0.45 -24.47 -2.26
N ALA A 31 -0.56 -24.29 -3.58
CA ALA A 31 -0.15 -25.31 -4.55
C ALA A 31 1.36 -25.36 -4.75
N ARG A 32 2.03 -24.20 -4.81
CA ARG A 32 3.47 -24.13 -5.13
C ARG A 32 4.37 -24.18 -3.89
N MET A 33 3.96 -23.55 -2.81
CA MET A 33 4.80 -23.32 -1.63
C MET A 33 4.00 -23.57 -0.35
N PRO A 34 3.47 -24.80 -0.17
CA PRO A 34 2.58 -25.08 0.98
C PRO A 34 3.25 -24.86 2.34
N GLU A 35 4.56 -25.08 2.46
CA GLU A 35 5.29 -24.94 3.72
C GLU A 35 5.41 -23.48 4.19
N VAL A 36 5.24 -22.51 3.31
CA VAL A 36 5.31 -21.08 3.65
C VAL A 36 4.01 -20.35 3.42
N ALA A 37 2.99 -21.00 2.85
CA ALA A 37 1.72 -20.38 2.52
C ALA A 37 0.99 -19.84 3.77
N ASP A 38 1.15 -20.46 4.92
CA ASP A 38 0.54 -20.04 6.18
C ASP A 38 1.17 -18.76 6.74
N LYS A 39 2.33 -18.34 6.24
CA LYS A 39 2.93 -17.05 6.61
C LYS A 39 2.22 -15.88 5.94
N ILE A 40 1.43 -16.12 4.92
CA ILE A 40 0.72 -15.09 4.17
C ILE A 40 -0.70 -14.94 4.74
N LYS A 41 -1.03 -13.72 5.18
CA LYS A 41 -2.36 -13.36 5.67
C LYS A 41 -3.00 -12.38 4.71
N PHE A 42 -4.27 -12.57 4.45
CA PHE A 42 -5.01 -11.75 3.49
C PHE A 42 -6.03 -10.89 4.21
N TYR A 43 -6.02 -9.60 3.89
CA TYR A 43 -6.94 -8.61 4.44
C TYR A 43 -7.65 -7.92 3.29
N ILE A 44 -8.98 -7.98 3.30
CA ILE A 44 -9.79 -7.24 2.34
C ILE A 44 -10.04 -5.85 2.91
N GLY A 45 -9.64 -4.83 2.20
CA GLY A 45 -9.83 -3.47 2.65
C GLY A 45 -9.47 -2.45 1.59
N ASP A 46 -9.66 -1.18 1.94
CA ASP A 46 -9.51 -0.05 1.02
C ASP A 46 -8.65 1.03 1.69
N VAL A 47 -7.56 1.43 1.02
CA VAL A 47 -6.68 2.49 1.54
C VAL A 47 -7.38 3.83 1.69
N ARG A 48 -8.49 4.05 0.95
CA ARG A 48 -9.30 5.27 1.08
C ARG A 48 -10.04 5.37 2.41
N ASP A 49 -10.17 4.26 3.12
CA ASP A 49 -10.84 4.16 4.41
C ASP A 49 -9.80 3.93 5.51
N LEU A 50 -9.60 4.93 6.36
CA LEU A 50 -8.62 4.86 7.44
C LEU A 50 -8.91 3.72 8.42
N GLN A 51 -10.18 3.45 8.73
CA GLN A 51 -10.54 2.35 9.64
C GLN A 51 -10.16 0.98 9.06
N SER A 52 -10.34 0.82 7.76
CA SER A 52 -9.93 -0.39 7.06
C SER A 52 -8.40 -0.61 7.16
N VAL A 53 -7.64 0.44 6.95
CA VAL A 53 -6.18 0.41 7.05
C VAL A 53 -5.74 0.11 8.50
N ARG A 54 -6.36 0.75 9.48
CA ARG A 54 -6.08 0.52 10.90
C ARG A 54 -6.30 -0.92 11.32
N GLY A 55 -7.28 -1.58 10.72
CA GLY A 55 -7.60 -2.98 11.03
C GLY A 55 -6.50 -3.97 10.65
N ALA A 56 -5.69 -3.65 9.64
CA ALA A 56 -4.61 -4.52 9.16
C ALA A 56 -3.23 -4.12 9.68
N MET A 57 -3.12 -3.04 10.44
CA MET A 57 -1.84 -2.43 10.79
C MET A 57 -1.17 -2.98 12.07
N PRO A 58 -1.89 -3.41 13.12
CA PRO A 58 -1.23 -3.79 14.38
C PRO A 58 -0.17 -4.88 14.18
N GLY A 59 1.01 -4.65 14.74
CA GLY A 59 2.12 -5.62 14.68
C GLY A 59 2.93 -5.60 13.40
N VAL A 60 2.63 -4.69 12.47
CA VAL A 60 3.38 -4.57 11.22
C VAL A 60 4.69 -3.83 11.46
N ASP A 61 5.78 -4.35 10.88
CA ASP A 61 7.12 -3.76 11.00
C ASP A 61 7.50 -2.97 9.74
N TYR A 62 7.16 -3.49 8.57
CA TYR A 62 7.49 -2.88 7.27
C TYR A 62 6.30 -2.85 6.35
N ILE A 63 6.16 -1.79 5.56
CA ILE A 63 5.08 -1.61 4.61
C ILE A 63 5.64 -1.30 3.22
N PHE A 64 5.11 -2.01 2.22
CA PHE A 64 5.25 -1.64 0.80
C PHE A 64 3.91 -1.11 0.33
N HIS A 65 3.82 0.20 0.18
CA HIS A 65 2.59 0.85 -0.27
C HIS A 65 2.60 1.00 -1.79
N ALA A 66 1.83 0.14 -2.44
CA ALA A 66 1.73 0.10 -3.91
C ALA A 66 0.31 0.38 -4.42
N ALA A 67 -0.64 0.62 -3.53
CA ALA A 67 -2.03 0.89 -3.92
C ALA A 67 -2.13 2.24 -4.61
N ALA A 68 -2.63 2.25 -5.84
CA ALA A 68 -2.76 3.46 -6.64
C ALA A 68 -3.70 3.24 -7.82
N LEU A 69 -4.31 4.33 -8.29
CA LEU A 69 -4.92 4.36 -9.63
C LEU A 69 -3.82 4.77 -10.60
N LYS A 70 -3.50 3.89 -11.54
CA LYS A 70 -2.37 4.05 -12.46
C LYS A 70 -2.79 4.27 -13.91
N GLN A 71 -4.05 4.05 -14.23
CA GLN A 71 -4.56 4.20 -15.59
C GLN A 71 -4.90 5.68 -15.83
N VAL A 72 -4.18 6.30 -16.75
CA VAL A 72 -4.37 7.73 -17.06
C VAL A 72 -5.81 8.06 -17.46
N PRO A 73 -6.47 7.29 -18.37
CA PRO A 73 -7.87 7.60 -18.71
C PRO A 73 -8.80 7.57 -17.50
N SER A 74 -8.65 6.57 -16.61
CA SER A 74 -9.49 6.48 -15.41
C SER A 74 -9.29 7.68 -14.49
N CYS A 75 -8.06 8.14 -14.33
CA CYS A 75 -7.76 9.31 -13.50
C CYS A 75 -8.33 10.60 -14.10
N GLU A 76 -8.31 10.73 -15.43
CA GLU A 76 -8.87 11.90 -16.11
C GLU A 76 -10.39 11.95 -16.02
N PHE A 77 -11.06 10.80 -16.14
CA PHE A 77 -12.53 10.75 -16.00
C PHE A 77 -12.98 10.86 -14.55
N PHE A 78 -12.20 10.35 -13.61
CA PHE A 78 -12.55 10.32 -12.20
C PHE A 78 -11.43 10.89 -11.34
N PRO A 79 -11.13 12.20 -11.47
CA PRO A 79 -9.97 12.79 -10.77
C PRO A 79 -10.09 12.71 -9.25
N MET A 80 -11.29 12.78 -8.69
CA MET A 80 -11.47 12.65 -7.24
C MET A 80 -11.19 11.23 -6.76
N GLU A 81 -11.45 10.22 -7.57
CA GLU A 81 -11.06 8.84 -7.23
C GLU A 81 -9.54 8.68 -7.23
N ALA A 82 -8.85 9.35 -8.16
CA ALA A 82 -7.39 9.39 -8.15
C ALA A 82 -6.85 10.07 -6.90
N VAL A 83 -7.44 11.19 -6.48
CA VAL A 83 -7.08 11.89 -5.26
C VAL A 83 -7.31 11.01 -4.04
N ARG A 84 -8.48 10.38 -3.93
CA ARG A 84 -8.80 9.51 -2.80
C ARG A 84 -7.83 8.34 -2.68
N THR A 85 -7.51 7.69 -3.78
CA THR A 85 -6.63 6.53 -3.77
C THR A 85 -5.17 6.93 -3.61
N ASN A 86 -4.69 7.84 -4.46
CA ASN A 86 -3.26 8.16 -4.54
C ASN A 86 -2.81 9.11 -3.43
N VAL A 87 -3.64 10.04 -3.01
CA VAL A 87 -3.28 11.05 -2.00
C VAL A 87 -3.81 10.67 -0.62
N ILE A 88 -5.12 10.55 -0.48
CA ILE A 88 -5.75 10.26 0.81
C ILE A 88 -5.40 8.84 1.27
N GLY A 89 -5.37 7.87 0.34
CA GLY A 89 -4.96 6.51 0.65
C GLY A 89 -3.54 6.45 1.21
N THR A 90 -2.60 7.19 0.62
CA THR A 90 -1.22 7.28 1.12
C THR A 90 -1.19 7.93 2.50
N GLU A 91 -1.93 9.02 2.71
CA GLU A 91 -2.02 9.66 4.01
C GLU A 91 -2.56 8.69 5.07
N ASN A 92 -3.60 7.92 4.74
CA ASN A 92 -4.18 6.94 5.66
C ASN A 92 -3.17 5.87 6.05
N VAL A 93 -2.44 5.33 5.08
CA VAL A 93 -1.40 4.30 5.34
C VAL A 93 -0.31 4.87 6.25
N LEU A 94 0.18 6.07 5.96
CA LEU A 94 1.24 6.70 6.73
C LEU A 94 0.77 7.07 8.14
N THR A 95 -0.46 7.58 8.28
CA THR A 95 -1.04 7.90 9.58
C THR A 95 -1.14 6.65 10.45
N ALA A 96 -1.70 5.57 9.93
CA ALA A 96 -1.83 4.31 10.66
C ALA A 96 -0.46 3.72 11.00
N ALA A 97 0.51 3.82 10.08
CA ALA A 97 1.87 3.33 10.31
C ALA A 97 2.54 4.07 11.47
N ILE A 98 2.41 5.39 11.51
CA ILE A 98 2.99 6.21 12.58
C ILE A 98 2.32 5.90 13.92
N GLU A 99 1.00 5.75 13.95
CA GLU A 99 0.24 5.40 15.16
C GLU A 99 0.69 4.06 15.75
N GLU A 100 0.97 3.07 14.89
CA GLU A 100 1.36 1.72 15.33
C GLU A 100 2.88 1.56 15.48
N GLY A 101 3.66 2.59 15.21
CA GLY A 101 5.11 2.55 15.32
C GLY A 101 5.79 1.62 14.33
N VAL A 102 5.26 1.52 13.12
CA VAL A 102 5.86 0.76 12.03
C VAL A 102 7.28 1.25 11.76
N GLU A 103 8.21 0.34 11.54
CA GLU A 103 9.63 0.68 11.40
C GLU A 103 9.92 1.46 10.13
N SER A 104 9.36 1.02 9.00
CA SER A 104 9.62 1.67 7.70
C SER A 104 8.45 1.48 6.74
N VAL A 105 8.18 2.52 5.95
CA VAL A 105 7.19 2.50 4.87
C VAL A 105 7.87 2.90 3.57
N ILE A 106 7.73 2.07 2.55
CA ILE A 106 8.22 2.36 1.20
C ILE A 106 7.02 2.66 0.31
N CYS A 107 6.95 3.88 -0.20
CA CYS A 107 5.90 4.29 -1.13
C CYS A 107 6.43 4.23 -2.56
N LEU A 108 5.72 3.49 -3.41
CA LEU A 108 6.11 3.40 -4.82
C LEU A 108 5.71 4.69 -5.55
N SER A 109 6.63 5.17 -6.36
CA SER A 109 6.43 6.35 -7.19
C SER A 109 6.52 5.99 -8.67
N THR A 110 6.43 7.00 -9.54
CA THR A 110 6.48 6.84 -10.99
C THR A 110 7.21 8.05 -11.60
N ASP A 111 7.81 7.86 -12.76
CA ASP A 111 8.43 8.93 -13.54
C ASP A 111 7.41 10.01 -13.94
N LYS A 112 6.13 9.67 -14.07
CA LYS A 112 5.06 10.62 -14.37
C LYS A 112 4.84 11.65 -13.26
N ALA A 113 5.24 11.37 -12.04
CA ALA A 113 5.19 12.31 -10.92
C ALA A 113 6.24 13.42 -11.06
N ALA A 114 7.36 13.16 -11.74
CA ALA A 114 8.41 14.15 -11.94
C ALA A 114 7.97 15.26 -12.90
N TYR A 115 7.14 14.93 -13.92
CA TYR A 115 6.62 15.87 -14.89
C TYR A 115 5.11 15.69 -15.02
N PRO A 116 4.33 16.14 -14.01
CA PRO A 116 2.91 15.83 -13.95
C PRO A 116 2.11 16.67 -14.95
N ILE A 117 1.57 16.02 -15.97
CA ILE A 117 0.75 16.65 -17.01
C ILE A 117 -0.68 16.14 -17.05
N ASN A 118 -1.03 15.19 -16.17
CA ASN A 118 -2.36 14.60 -16.10
C ASN A 118 -2.73 14.28 -14.66
N ALA A 119 -4.01 13.93 -14.42
CA ALA A 119 -4.51 13.68 -13.07
C ALA A 119 -3.72 12.59 -12.34
N MET A 120 -3.33 11.52 -13.03
CA MET A 120 -2.56 10.44 -12.41
C MET A 120 -1.18 10.94 -11.95
N GLY A 121 -0.44 11.63 -12.82
CA GLY A 121 0.87 12.19 -12.49
C GLY A 121 0.80 13.26 -11.41
N ILE A 122 -0.21 14.15 -11.46
CA ILE A 122 -0.41 15.20 -10.45
C ILE A 122 -0.67 14.56 -9.08
N THR A 123 -1.56 13.57 -9.01
CA THR A 123 -1.87 12.90 -7.74
C THR A 123 -0.67 12.14 -7.19
N LYS A 124 0.13 11.51 -8.04
CA LYS A 124 1.37 10.83 -7.60
C LYS A 124 2.40 11.84 -7.10
N ALA A 125 2.52 13.01 -7.72
CA ALA A 125 3.41 14.07 -7.24
C ALA A 125 2.98 14.58 -5.86
N ILE A 126 1.69 14.75 -5.63
CA ILE A 126 1.16 15.14 -4.32
C ILE A 126 1.41 14.02 -3.30
N GLU A 127 1.25 12.77 -3.68
CA GLU A 127 1.56 11.61 -2.84
C GLU A 127 3.00 11.67 -2.33
N GLU A 128 3.96 11.99 -3.18
CA GLU A 128 5.36 12.14 -2.78
C GLU A 128 5.52 13.25 -1.73
N LYS A 129 4.83 14.38 -1.92
CA LYS A 129 4.88 15.49 -0.96
C LYS A 129 4.24 15.11 0.38
N VAL A 130 3.15 14.35 0.37
CA VAL A 130 2.52 13.85 1.58
C VAL A 130 3.49 12.93 2.33
N ALA A 131 4.16 12.03 1.61
CA ALA A 131 5.14 11.12 2.22
C ALA A 131 6.27 11.89 2.90
N VAL A 132 6.82 12.92 2.24
CA VAL A 132 7.87 13.77 2.80
C VAL A 132 7.37 14.52 4.03
N ALA A 133 6.17 15.10 3.95
CA ALA A 133 5.59 15.84 5.08
C ALA A 133 5.38 14.93 6.30
N LYS A 134 4.85 13.73 6.08
CA LYS A 134 4.63 12.75 7.15
C LYS A 134 5.94 12.26 7.74
N SER A 135 7.00 12.14 6.95
CA SER A 135 8.30 11.70 7.45
C SER A 135 8.88 12.67 8.49
N ARG A 136 8.54 13.95 8.38
CA ARG A 136 8.96 14.96 9.35
C ARG A 136 8.18 14.87 10.67
N MET A 137 6.99 14.29 10.63
CA MET A 137 6.10 14.14 11.79
C MET A 137 6.26 12.79 12.47
N SER A 138 6.91 11.85 11.83
CA SER A 138 7.09 10.50 12.37
C SER A 138 8.19 10.51 13.43
N GLY A 139 7.92 9.91 14.59
CA GLY A 139 8.95 9.73 15.61
C GLY A 139 9.85 8.55 15.27
N LYS A 140 9.26 7.35 15.18
CA LYS A 140 9.97 6.08 14.98
C LYS A 140 9.94 5.61 13.53
N THR A 141 8.86 5.86 12.81
CA THR A 141 8.64 5.38 11.43
C THR A 141 9.49 6.13 10.41
N LYS A 142 10.07 5.39 9.52
CA LYS A 142 10.91 5.92 8.43
C LYS A 142 10.30 5.67 7.05
#